data_04bd8f9e1da896522fef1a8b535593d6
#
_entry.id   04bd8f9e1da896522fef1a8b535593d6
#
_cell.length_a   1.000
_cell.length_b   1.000
_cell.length_c   1.000
_cell.angle_alpha   90.00
_cell.angle_beta   90.00
_cell.angle_gamma   90.00
#
_symmetry.space_group_name_H-M   'P 1'
#
loop_
_entity.id
_entity.type
_entity.pdbx_description
1 polymer ?
#
loop_
_entity_poly.entity_id
_entity_poly.type
_entity_poly.pdbx_seq_one_letter_code
_entity_poly.pdbx_strand_id
1 'polypeptide(L)'
;LTRYTKFGFDFYLVDTAGIRKKGKVTEDIEYYSVLRSIRAIENSDVCILMIDATRGIESQDLNIFSIIQRNQKSLVVVVNKWDLVEDKSEKVQKFFENAIRERVAPFVDFPIIFTSAVTKQRVFKVLETAKEVYLNSKTKISTAKFNEEMLPLIEAYPPPSLKGKYIKIKYCMQLHETRVPSFLFFANLPQYVKEPYKRFLENKIRAKSS
;
A
#
# COMPACT_ATOMS: atom_id res chain seq x y z
N LEU A 1 -12.36 -11.01 14.78
CA LEU A 1 -12.59 -11.45 13.40
C LEU A 1 -14.09 -11.56 13.17
N THR A 2 -14.62 -10.71 12.28
CA THR A 2 -16.05 -10.67 11.97
C THR A 2 -16.26 -10.91 10.48
N ARG A 3 -17.04 -11.92 10.11
CA ARG A 3 -17.42 -12.13 8.71
C ARG A 3 -18.49 -11.12 8.29
N TYR A 4 -18.28 -10.49 7.16
CA TYR A 4 -19.20 -9.52 6.58
C TYR A 4 -19.69 -10.02 5.22
N THR A 5 -21.00 -10.33 5.13
CA THR A 5 -21.61 -10.96 3.96
C THR A 5 -22.78 -10.14 3.37
N LYS A 6 -22.74 -8.80 3.52
CA LYS A 6 -23.80 -7.92 3.05
C LYS A 6 -23.37 -7.15 1.79
N PHE A 7 -24.34 -6.70 1.00
CA PHE A 7 -24.14 -5.84 -0.19
C PHE A 7 -23.15 -6.40 -1.23
N GLY A 8 -23.16 -7.72 -1.44
CA GLY A 8 -22.26 -8.37 -2.42
C GLY A 8 -20.81 -8.51 -1.98
N PHE A 9 -20.52 -8.24 -0.70
CA PHE A 9 -19.25 -8.51 -0.09
C PHE A 9 -19.25 -9.83 0.69
N ASP A 10 -18.14 -10.54 0.66
CA ASP A 10 -17.86 -11.68 1.54
C ASP A 10 -16.40 -11.64 1.95
N PHE A 11 -16.12 -11.14 3.15
CA PHE A 11 -14.77 -11.04 3.69
C PHE A 11 -14.77 -11.03 5.22
N TYR A 12 -13.60 -11.18 5.80
CA TYR A 12 -13.38 -11.10 7.23
C TYR A 12 -12.79 -9.75 7.61
N LEU A 13 -13.45 -9.02 8.49
CA LEU A 13 -12.93 -7.83 9.13
C LEU A 13 -12.16 -8.23 10.39
N VAL A 14 -10.90 -7.79 10.46
CA VAL A 14 -10.06 -7.90 11.63
C VAL A 14 -9.96 -6.52 12.26
N ASP A 15 -10.70 -6.30 13.35
CA ASP A 15 -10.54 -5.09 14.14
C ASP A 15 -9.30 -5.25 15.03
N THR A 16 -8.35 -4.34 14.85
CA THR A 16 -7.18 -4.26 15.71
C THR A 16 -7.46 -3.23 16.80
N ALA A 17 -7.32 -3.63 18.07
CA ALA A 17 -7.27 -2.65 19.16
C ALA A 17 -6.23 -1.59 18.78
N GLY A 18 -6.68 -0.33 18.67
CA GLY A 18 -5.82 0.75 18.19
C GLY A 18 -4.47 0.78 18.90
N ILE A 19 -3.39 0.81 18.13
CA ILE A 19 -2.00 0.85 18.64
C ILE A 19 -1.72 2.27 19.20
N ARG A 20 -2.60 2.80 20.04
CA ARG A 20 -2.37 4.10 20.65
C ARG A 20 -1.63 3.91 21.96
N LYS A 21 -0.50 4.60 22.14
CA LYS A 21 0.09 4.82 23.44
C LYS A 21 -0.95 5.51 24.34
N LYS A 22 -1.64 4.75 25.18
CA LYS A 22 -2.32 5.30 26.35
C LYS A 22 -1.25 5.43 27.43
N GLY A 23 -0.95 6.65 27.81
CA GLY A 23 0.00 6.92 28.89
C GLY A 23 -0.32 6.09 30.14
N LYS A 24 0.71 5.48 30.75
CA LYS A 24 0.70 4.72 32.00
C LYS A 24 -0.28 3.52 32.04
N VAL A 25 -0.07 2.54 31.16
CA VAL A 25 -0.57 1.17 31.37
C VAL A 25 0.63 0.24 31.20
N THR A 26 0.77 -0.73 32.11
CA THR A 26 1.91 -1.66 32.23
C THR A 26 2.46 -2.14 30.89
N GLU A 27 3.78 -2.08 30.72
CA GLU A 27 4.56 -2.40 29.50
C GLU A 27 4.15 -3.71 28.83
N ASP A 28 3.72 -4.70 29.58
CA ASP A 28 3.29 -6.00 29.07
C ASP A 28 2.00 -5.96 28.22
N ILE A 29 1.00 -5.14 28.61
CA ILE A 29 -0.29 -5.06 27.91
C ILE A 29 -0.13 -4.30 26.57
N GLU A 30 0.73 -3.29 26.52
CA GLU A 30 1.05 -2.58 25.29
C GLU A 30 1.79 -3.49 24.30
N TYR A 31 2.75 -4.27 24.78
CA TYR A 31 3.52 -5.22 23.96
C TYR A 31 2.60 -6.25 23.29
N TYR A 32 1.69 -6.87 24.03
CA TYR A 32 0.72 -7.83 23.48
C TYR A 32 -0.25 -7.20 22.48
N SER A 33 -0.66 -5.95 22.69
CA SER A 33 -1.53 -5.22 21.76
C SER A 33 -0.83 -4.94 20.43
N VAL A 34 0.43 -4.51 20.47
CA VAL A 34 1.27 -4.31 19.27
C VAL A 34 1.47 -5.62 18.53
N LEU A 35 1.82 -6.71 19.23
CA LEU A 35 2.00 -8.02 18.61
C LEU A 35 0.73 -8.54 17.93
N ARG A 36 -0.44 -8.35 18.54
CA ARG A 36 -1.73 -8.72 17.91
C ARG A 36 -1.97 -7.94 16.63
N SER A 37 -1.67 -6.66 16.63
CA SER A 37 -1.83 -5.81 15.45
C SER A 37 -0.86 -6.20 14.33
N ILE A 38 0.39 -6.52 14.66
CA ILE A 38 1.37 -7.04 13.69
C ILE A 38 0.86 -8.35 13.09
N ARG A 39 0.42 -9.31 13.92
CA ARG A 39 -0.14 -10.58 13.44
C ARG A 39 -1.39 -10.38 12.58
N ALA A 40 -2.24 -9.42 12.91
CA ALA A 40 -3.40 -9.08 12.10
C ALA A 40 -2.97 -8.56 10.72
N ILE A 41 -1.97 -7.68 10.65
CA ILE A 41 -1.38 -7.20 9.39
C ILE A 41 -0.78 -8.38 8.60
N GLU A 42 0.02 -9.23 9.23
CA GLU A 42 0.66 -10.38 8.59
C GLU A 42 -0.34 -11.36 7.96
N ASN A 43 -1.50 -11.53 8.57
CA ASN A 43 -2.54 -12.46 8.13
C ASN A 43 -3.65 -11.83 7.27
N SER A 44 -3.63 -10.49 7.06
CA SER A 44 -4.58 -9.82 6.19
C SER A 44 -4.13 -9.83 4.73
N ASP A 45 -5.07 -9.68 3.80
CA ASP A 45 -4.80 -9.47 2.38
C ASP A 45 -4.70 -7.97 2.06
N VAL A 46 -5.58 -7.18 2.66
CA VAL A 46 -5.64 -5.73 2.52
C VAL A 46 -5.68 -5.08 3.91
N CYS A 47 -4.88 -4.06 4.11
CA CYS A 47 -4.89 -3.23 5.30
C CYS A 47 -5.61 -1.90 5.03
N ILE A 48 -6.45 -1.48 5.96
CA ILE A 48 -7.09 -0.17 5.95
C ILE A 48 -6.43 0.66 7.05
N LEU A 49 -5.63 1.66 6.67
CA LEU A 49 -5.01 2.60 7.61
C LEU A 49 -5.92 3.81 7.79
N MET A 50 -6.44 4.00 9.00
CA MET A 50 -7.33 5.10 9.33
C MET A 50 -6.57 6.26 9.96
N ILE A 51 -6.67 7.44 9.36
CA ILE A 51 -6.08 8.71 9.79
C ILE A 51 -7.19 9.64 10.25
N ASP A 52 -6.98 10.36 11.33
CA ASP A 52 -7.89 11.40 11.82
C ASP A 52 -7.65 12.71 11.05
N ALA A 53 -8.67 13.20 10.31
CA ALA A 53 -8.56 14.42 9.52
C ALA A 53 -8.19 15.66 10.35
N THR A 54 -8.59 15.70 11.64
CA THR A 54 -8.32 16.83 12.52
C THR A 54 -6.87 16.90 13.01
N ARG A 55 -6.13 15.79 12.88
CA ARG A 55 -4.74 15.64 13.36
C ARG A 55 -3.75 15.45 12.22
N GLY A 56 -4.23 15.02 11.06
CA GLY A 56 -3.40 14.60 9.94
C GLY A 56 -2.63 13.31 10.24
N ILE A 57 -1.62 13.03 9.43
CA ILE A 57 -0.80 11.82 9.59
C ILE A 57 0.24 12.02 10.71
N GLU A 58 0.16 11.19 11.74
CA GLU A 58 1.03 11.22 12.91
C GLU A 58 2.17 10.19 12.82
N SER A 59 3.15 10.29 13.70
CA SER A 59 4.29 9.36 13.73
C SER A 59 3.87 7.90 13.95
N GLN A 60 2.79 7.68 14.68
CA GLN A 60 2.23 6.34 14.90
C GLN A 60 1.64 5.74 13.64
N ASP A 61 0.95 6.56 12.82
CA ASP A 61 0.41 6.12 11.54
C ASP A 61 1.54 5.72 10.59
N LEU A 62 2.65 6.48 10.60
CA LEU A 62 3.85 6.15 9.83
C LEU A 62 4.51 4.85 10.28
N ASN A 63 4.51 4.54 11.59
CA ASN A 63 5.00 3.27 12.09
C ASN A 63 4.13 2.10 11.59
N ILE A 64 2.80 2.24 11.66
CA ILE A 64 1.87 1.23 11.15
C ILE A 64 2.05 1.07 9.63
N PHE A 65 2.13 2.18 8.89
CA PHE A 65 2.39 2.17 7.46
C PHE A 65 3.69 1.39 7.12
N SER A 66 4.76 1.64 7.87
CA SER A 66 6.03 0.93 7.68
C SER A 66 5.91 -0.58 7.92
N ILE A 67 5.09 -0.99 8.89
CA ILE A 67 4.83 -2.43 9.15
C ILE A 67 4.03 -3.04 7.99
N ILE A 68 3.00 -2.36 7.50
CA ILE A 68 2.19 -2.79 6.35
C ILE A 68 3.09 -2.97 5.13
N GLN A 69 3.95 -1.99 4.86
CA GLN A 69 4.89 -2.01 3.75
C GLN A 69 5.90 -3.16 3.86
N ARG A 70 6.53 -3.36 5.02
CA ARG A 70 7.50 -4.46 5.25
C ARG A 70 6.86 -5.83 5.05
N ASN A 71 5.59 -5.98 5.39
CA ASN A 71 4.81 -7.20 5.17
C ASN A 71 4.21 -7.27 3.75
N GLN A 72 4.54 -6.31 2.88
CA GLN A 72 4.09 -6.28 1.47
C GLN A 72 2.57 -6.41 1.31
N LYS A 73 1.81 -5.78 2.21
CA LYS A 73 0.35 -5.82 2.18
C LYS A 73 -0.21 -4.74 1.28
N SER A 74 -1.33 -5.07 0.65
CA SER A 74 -2.15 -4.08 -0.03
C SER A 74 -2.71 -3.08 0.98
N LEU A 75 -2.84 -1.81 0.58
CA LEU A 75 -3.18 -0.72 1.49
C LEU A 75 -4.27 0.17 0.89
N VAL A 76 -5.22 0.54 1.74
CA VAL A 76 -6.15 1.66 1.53
C VAL A 76 -5.98 2.63 2.69
N VAL A 77 -5.75 3.90 2.41
CA VAL A 77 -5.70 4.95 3.43
C VAL A 77 -7.07 5.61 3.53
N VAL A 78 -7.55 5.78 4.74
CA VAL A 78 -8.85 6.39 5.03
C VAL A 78 -8.64 7.60 5.92
N VAL A 79 -8.98 8.78 5.43
CA VAL A 79 -8.99 10.01 6.19
C VAL A 79 -10.40 10.17 6.79
N ASN A 80 -10.55 9.77 8.05
CA ASN A 80 -11.84 9.78 8.76
C ASN A 80 -12.06 11.09 9.52
N LYS A 81 -13.28 11.31 9.98
CA LYS A 81 -13.76 12.55 10.59
C LYS A 81 -13.74 13.73 9.63
N TRP A 82 -13.97 13.46 8.33
CA TRP A 82 -14.03 14.50 7.31
C TRP A 82 -15.19 15.48 7.51
N ASP A 83 -16.20 15.09 8.28
CA ASP A 83 -17.30 15.96 8.73
C ASP A 83 -16.82 17.15 9.56
N LEU A 84 -15.72 17.02 10.30
CA LEU A 84 -15.15 18.06 11.16
C LEU A 84 -14.23 19.03 10.41
N VAL A 85 -13.91 18.78 9.15
CA VAL A 85 -13.14 19.69 8.30
C VAL A 85 -14.08 20.73 7.72
N GLU A 86 -13.79 22.01 7.92
CA GLU A 86 -14.65 23.11 7.48
C GLU A 86 -14.69 23.24 5.96
N ASP A 87 -13.51 23.37 5.33
CA ASP A 87 -13.39 23.44 3.88
C ASP A 87 -13.18 22.04 3.28
N LYS A 88 -14.18 21.55 2.54
CA LYS A 88 -14.20 20.24 1.87
C LYS A 88 -13.91 20.34 0.38
N SER A 89 -13.32 21.45 -0.07
CA SER A 89 -12.97 21.66 -1.48
C SER A 89 -11.95 20.60 -1.97
N GLU A 90 -11.93 20.40 -3.28
CA GLU A 90 -10.94 19.52 -3.91
C GLU A 90 -9.50 19.98 -3.63
N LYS A 91 -9.29 21.30 -3.47
CA LYS A 91 -7.98 21.85 -3.14
C LYS A 91 -7.50 21.36 -1.77
N VAL A 92 -8.38 21.35 -0.78
CA VAL A 92 -8.07 20.86 0.57
C VAL A 92 -7.88 19.36 0.57
N GLN A 93 -8.70 18.60 -0.17
CA GLN A 93 -8.49 17.15 -0.33
C GLN A 93 -7.12 16.86 -0.93
N LYS A 94 -6.74 17.52 -2.02
CA LYS A 94 -5.41 17.37 -2.64
C LYS A 94 -4.26 17.76 -1.70
N PHE A 95 -4.45 18.77 -0.89
CA PHE A 95 -3.48 19.15 0.13
C PHE A 95 -3.23 18.00 1.13
N PHE A 96 -4.30 17.40 1.66
CA PHE A 96 -4.20 16.23 2.55
C PHE A 96 -3.54 15.03 1.85
N GLU A 97 -3.93 14.74 0.62
CA GLU A 97 -3.33 13.65 -0.16
C GLU A 97 -1.83 13.85 -0.35
N ASN A 98 -1.41 15.04 -0.75
CA ASN A 98 -0.01 15.36 -0.96
C ASN A 98 0.78 15.27 0.35
N ALA A 99 0.26 15.82 1.45
CA ALA A 99 0.89 15.74 2.75
C ALA A 99 1.09 14.29 3.24
N ILE A 100 0.13 13.42 2.97
CA ILE A 100 0.25 11.99 3.29
C ILE A 100 1.32 11.34 2.41
N ARG A 101 1.25 11.55 1.07
CA ARG A 101 2.17 10.94 0.11
C ARG A 101 3.62 11.37 0.33
N GLU A 102 3.88 12.64 0.63
CA GLU A 102 5.22 13.16 0.94
C GLU A 102 5.83 12.46 2.16
N ARG A 103 5.02 12.21 3.19
CA ARG A 103 5.48 11.57 4.43
C ARG A 103 5.81 10.08 4.28
N VAL A 104 5.20 9.40 3.31
CA VAL A 104 5.36 7.95 3.10
C VAL A 104 6.18 7.61 1.84
N ALA A 105 6.66 8.63 1.13
CA ALA A 105 7.48 8.41 -0.07
C ALA A 105 8.66 7.44 0.20
N PRO A 106 9.02 6.58 -0.77
CA PRO A 106 8.58 6.55 -2.17
C PRO A 106 7.33 5.72 -2.46
N PHE A 107 6.66 5.15 -1.46
CA PHE A 107 5.46 4.33 -1.63
C PHE A 107 4.21 5.20 -1.62
N VAL A 108 3.78 5.63 -2.80
CA VAL A 108 2.69 6.60 -2.95
C VAL A 108 1.47 6.05 -3.71
N ASP A 109 1.59 4.84 -4.28
CA ASP A 109 0.52 4.23 -5.09
C ASP A 109 -0.44 3.42 -4.23
N PHE A 110 -1.32 4.12 -3.55
CA PHE A 110 -2.45 3.57 -2.80
C PHE A 110 -3.61 4.54 -2.84
N PRO A 111 -4.85 4.07 -2.80
CA PRO A 111 -6.03 4.93 -2.74
C PRO A 111 -6.15 5.62 -1.38
N ILE A 112 -6.58 6.88 -1.42
CA ILE A 112 -6.92 7.68 -0.23
C ILE A 112 -8.40 8.03 -0.32
N ILE A 113 -9.17 7.73 0.74
CA ILE A 113 -10.61 7.98 0.79
C ILE A 113 -10.93 8.85 2.00
N PHE A 114 -11.64 9.95 1.76
CA PHE A 114 -12.12 10.84 2.80
C PHE A 114 -13.51 10.40 3.26
N THR A 115 -13.64 10.09 4.55
CA THR A 115 -14.86 9.50 5.13
C THR A 115 -15.31 10.20 6.39
N SER A 116 -16.57 9.99 6.74
CA SER A 116 -17.07 10.23 8.09
C SER A 116 -17.84 9.00 8.57
N ALA A 117 -17.34 8.38 9.62
CA ALA A 117 -18.03 7.26 10.25
C ALA A 117 -19.35 7.70 10.92
N VAL A 118 -19.41 8.94 11.44
CA VAL A 118 -20.58 9.51 12.11
C VAL A 118 -21.70 9.75 11.12
N THR A 119 -21.42 10.43 10.00
CA THR A 119 -22.41 10.73 8.97
C THR A 119 -22.57 9.58 7.94
N LYS A 120 -21.79 8.50 8.09
CA LYS A 120 -21.73 7.35 7.17
C LYS A 120 -21.29 7.72 5.75
N GLN A 121 -20.66 8.88 5.57
CA GLN A 121 -20.19 9.33 4.26
C GLN A 121 -19.06 8.43 3.74
N ARG A 122 -19.24 7.90 2.53
CA ARG A 122 -18.25 7.09 1.78
C ARG A 122 -17.74 5.82 2.49
N VAL A 123 -18.41 5.35 3.55
CA VAL A 123 -18.00 4.12 4.26
C VAL A 123 -18.04 2.90 3.34
N PHE A 124 -19.07 2.77 2.50
CA PHE A 124 -19.15 1.68 1.52
C PHE A 124 -18.06 1.78 0.46
N LYS A 125 -17.67 3.01 0.05
CA LYS A 125 -16.58 3.20 -0.92
C LYS A 125 -15.26 2.63 -0.41
N VAL A 126 -15.02 2.70 0.91
CA VAL A 126 -13.82 2.06 1.52
C VAL A 126 -13.81 0.56 1.26
N LEU A 127 -14.95 -0.11 1.46
CA LEU A 127 -15.07 -1.56 1.26
C LEU A 127 -14.94 -1.94 -0.23
N GLU A 128 -15.55 -1.16 -1.12
CA GLU A 128 -15.42 -1.33 -2.58
C GLU A 128 -13.97 -1.19 -3.00
N THR A 129 -13.30 -0.11 -2.57
CA THR A 129 -11.90 0.13 -2.90
C THR A 129 -10.98 -0.94 -2.31
N ALA A 130 -11.24 -1.41 -1.09
CA ALA A 130 -10.47 -2.52 -0.52
C ALA A 130 -10.64 -3.81 -1.36
N LYS A 131 -11.85 -4.09 -1.87
CA LYS A 131 -12.11 -5.20 -2.79
C LYS A 131 -11.37 -5.02 -4.12
N GLU A 132 -11.41 -3.83 -4.71
CA GLU A 132 -10.67 -3.50 -5.95
C GLU A 132 -9.17 -3.72 -5.76
N VAL A 133 -8.58 -3.19 -4.69
CA VAL A 133 -7.16 -3.35 -4.36
C VAL A 133 -6.80 -4.82 -4.16
N TYR A 134 -7.67 -5.61 -3.50
CA TYR A 134 -7.50 -7.05 -3.37
C TYR A 134 -7.50 -7.75 -4.73
N LEU A 135 -8.49 -7.47 -5.58
CA LEU A 135 -8.58 -8.08 -6.91
C LEU A 135 -7.38 -7.71 -7.78
N ASN A 136 -6.96 -6.44 -7.76
CA ASN A 136 -5.77 -5.99 -8.47
C ASN A 136 -4.52 -6.74 -8.02
N SER A 137 -4.38 -7.00 -6.71
CA SER A 137 -3.26 -7.80 -6.17
C SER A 137 -3.27 -9.27 -6.60
N LYS A 138 -4.42 -9.79 -7.04
CA LYS A 138 -4.57 -11.17 -7.57
C LYS A 138 -4.53 -11.24 -9.09
N THR A 139 -4.51 -10.09 -9.76
CA THR A 139 -4.49 -10.04 -11.23
C THR A 139 -3.20 -10.65 -11.77
N LYS A 140 -3.35 -11.54 -12.73
CA LYS A 140 -2.23 -12.18 -13.44
C LYS A 140 -2.01 -11.48 -14.77
N ILE A 141 -0.80 -11.04 -15.01
CA ILE A 141 -0.38 -10.42 -16.27
C ILE A 141 0.33 -11.48 -17.10
N SER A 142 -0.08 -11.64 -18.35
CA SER A 142 0.64 -12.54 -19.25
C SER A 142 2.07 -12.03 -19.50
N THR A 143 3.00 -12.95 -19.60
CA THR A 143 4.42 -12.62 -19.83
C THR A 143 4.64 -11.74 -21.07
N ALA A 144 3.91 -12.01 -22.15
CA ALA A 144 3.98 -11.21 -23.38
C ALA A 144 3.59 -9.74 -23.11
N LYS A 145 2.42 -9.52 -22.49
CA LYS A 145 1.94 -8.17 -22.15
C LYS A 145 2.89 -7.47 -21.17
N PHE A 146 3.40 -8.18 -20.18
CA PHE A 146 4.32 -7.60 -19.19
C PHE A 146 5.65 -7.15 -19.85
N ASN A 147 6.20 -7.94 -20.78
CA ASN A 147 7.39 -7.54 -21.55
C ASN A 147 7.10 -6.37 -22.48
N GLU A 148 5.96 -6.39 -23.19
CA GLU A 148 5.55 -5.29 -24.08
C GLU A 148 5.46 -3.95 -23.34
N GLU A 149 5.01 -3.96 -22.09
CA GLU A 149 4.87 -2.75 -21.28
C GLU A 149 6.16 -2.31 -20.57
N MET A 150 6.95 -3.27 -20.09
CA MET A 150 8.10 -2.98 -19.23
C MET A 150 9.41 -2.81 -19.98
N LEU A 151 9.64 -3.56 -21.06
CA LEU A 151 10.92 -3.46 -21.78
C LEU A 151 11.16 -2.09 -22.43
N PRO A 152 10.18 -1.44 -23.09
CA PRO A 152 10.39 -0.09 -23.61
C PRO A 152 10.70 0.94 -22.51
N LEU A 153 10.05 0.79 -21.34
CA LEU A 153 10.33 1.65 -20.19
C LEU A 153 11.75 1.44 -19.65
N ILE A 154 12.20 0.18 -19.58
CA ILE A 154 13.56 -0.16 -19.14
C ILE A 154 14.61 0.33 -20.16
N GLU A 155 14.31 0.28 -21.45
CA GLU A 155 15.18 0.82 -22.51
C GLU A 155 15.30 2.34 -22.42
N ALA A 156 14.19 3.04 -22.14
CA ALA A 156 14.19 4.50 -21.93
C ALA A 156 14.92 4.92 -20.65
N TYR A 157 14.85 4.11 -19.61
CA TYR A 157 15.46 4.36 -18.30
C TYR A 157 16.25 3.14 -17.83
N PRO A 158 17.43 2.85 -18.43
CA PRO A 158 18.17 1.64 -18.09
C PRO A 158 18.81 1.72 -16.71
N PRO A 159 19.12 0.56 -16.10
CA PRO A 159 19.84 0.53 -14.84
C PRO A 159 21.17 1.30 -14.96
N PRO A 160 21.55 2.10 -13.95
CA PRO A 160 22.83 2.80 -13.97
C PRO A 160 23.99 1.84 -14.14
N SER A 161 24.94 2.19 -15.02
CA SER A 161 26.16 1.40 -15.18
C SER A 161 27.00 1.43 -13.89
N LEU A 162 27.66 0.32 -13.57
CA LEU A 162 28.54 0.22 -12.42
C LEU A 162 29.93 -0.21 -12.88
N LYS A 163 30.95 0.59 -12.54
CA LYS A 163 32.37 0.32 -12.89
C LYS A 163 32.55 0.01 -14.41
N GLY A 164 31.91 0.81 -15.26
CA GLY A 164 31.97 0.64 -16.71
C GLY A 164 31.19 -0.55 -17.28
N LYS A 165 30.47 -1.31 -16.44
CA LYS A 165 29.65 -2.43 -16.87
C LYS A 165 28.21 -1.98 -17.13
N TYR A 166 27.72 -2.22 -18.34
CA TYR A 166 26.34 -1.94 -18.73
C TYR A 166 25.43 -3.10 -18.30
N ILE A 167 24.39 -2.77 -17.56
CA ILE A 167 23.37 -3.74 -17.11
C ILE A 167 22.23 -3.69 -18.12
N LYS A 168 21.91 -4.85 -18.68
CA LYS A 168 20.82 -5.00 -19.66
C LYS A 168 19.80 -6.00 -19.13
N ILE A 169 18.56 -5.56 -18.97
CA ILE A 169 17.42 -6.42 -18.66
C ILE A 169 16.79 -6.81 -20.00
N LYS A 170 16.66 -8.10 -20.26
CA LYS A 170 16.21 -8.64 -21.54
C LYS A 170 14.82 -9.25 -21.50
N TYR A 171 14.34 -9.56 -20.34
CA TYR A 171 13.10 -10.30 -20.17
C TYR A 171 12.56 -10.11 -18.75
N CYS A 172 11.25 -10.09 -18.60
CA CYS A 172 10.60 -10.05 -17.33
C CYS A 172 9.31 -10.88 -17.31
N MET A 173 8.92 -11.37 -16.15
CA MET A 173 7.71 -12.15 -15.96
C MET A 173 7.15 -12.01 -14.57
N GLN A 174 5.84 -12.22 -14.41
CA GLN A 174 5.21 -12.37 -13.12
C GLN A 174 5.29 -13.82 -12.66
N LEU A 175 5.62 -14.03 -11.38
CA LEU A 175 5.51 -15.34 -10.73
C LEU A 175 4.05 -15.60 -10.32
N HIS A 176 3.52 -16.76 -10.68
CA HIS A 176 2.09 -17.02 -10.54
C HIS A 176 1.66 -17.61 -9.19
N GLU A 177 2.51 -18.30 -8.49
CA GLU A 177 2.15 -19.04 -7.26
C GLU A 177 2.62 -18.35 -5.97
N THR A 178 2.72 -17.03 -6.00
CA THR A 178 3.15 -16.24 -4.85
C THR A 178 1.98 -15.59 -4.14
N ARG A 179 2.03 -15.54 -2.80
CA ARG A 179 1.02 -14.88 -1.98
C ARG A 179 0.94 -13.36 -2.28
N VAL A 180 2.08 -12.77 -2.60
CA VAL A 180 2.24 -11.36 -2.98
C VAL A 180 2.66 -11.30 -4.43
N PRO A 181 2.12 -10.38 -5.26
CA PRO A 181 2.58 -10.22 -6.64
C PRO A 181 4.09 -10.07 -6.69
N SER A 182 4.75 -11.01 -7.35
CA SER A 182 6.21 -11.08 -7.46
C SER A 182 6.61 -11.10 -8.91
N PHE A 183 7.65 -10.34 -9.25
CA PHE A 183 8.10 -10.15 -10.62
C PHE A 183 9.58 -10.49 -10.74
N LEU A 184 9.92 -11.26 -11.77
CA LEU A 184 11.30 -11.61 -12.11
C LEU A 184 11.77 -10.76 -13.28
N PHE A 185 12.99 -10.26 -13.19
CA PHE A 185 13.69 -9.55 -14.25
C PHE A 185 15.01 -10.24 -14.55
N PHE A 186 15.21 -10.64 -15.81
CA PHE A 186 16.39 -11.34 -16.24
C PHE A 186 17.40 -10.35 -16.80
N ALA A 187 18.49 -10.16 -16.06
CA ALA A 187 19.57 -9.25 -16.43
C ALA A 187 20.88 -10.02 -16.67
N ASN A 188 21.75 -9.45 -17.53
CA ASN A 188 23.10 -10.00 -17.76
C ASN A 188 23.99 -9.94 -16.49
N LEU A 189 23.77 -8.95 -15.62
CA LEU A 189 24.56 -8.68 -14.43
C LEU A 189 23.64 -8.32 -13.23
N PRO A 190 22.78 -9.25 -12.77
CA PRO A 190 21.73 -8.95 -11.78
C PRO A 190 22.30 -8.46 -10.44
N GLN A 191 23.50 -8.92 -10.05
CA GLN A 191 24.17 -8.50 -8.80
C GLN A 191 24.54 -7.02 -8.77
N TYR A 192 24.54 -6.32 -9.90
CA TYR A 192 24.85 -4.90 -9.98
C TYR A 192 23.59 -4.02 -10.05
N VAL A 193 22.39 -4.60 -10.14
CA VAL A 193 21.13 -3.84 -10.07
C VAL A 193 20.91 -3.39 -8.64
N LYS A 194 21.06 -2.07 -8.41
CA LYS A 194 20.96 -1.47 -7.08
C LYS A 194 19.50 -1.31 -6.63
N GLU A 195 19.28 -1.29 -5.32
CA GLU A 195 17.97 -1.13 -4.70
C GLU A 195 17.14 0.07 -5.19
N PRO A 196 17.72 1.28 -5.42
CA PRO A 196 16.95 2.39 -5.97
C PRO A 196 16.32 2.10 -7.33
N TYR A 197 17.00 1.32 -8.19
CA TYR A 197 16.45 0.93 -9.48
C TYR A 197 15.36 -0.13 -9.35
N LYS A 198 15.50 -1.08 -8.44
CA LYS A 198 14.44 -2.06 -8.13
C LYS A 198 13.17 -1.36 -7.65
N ARG A 199 13.30 -0.37 -6.77
CA ARG A 199 12.17 0.47 -6.32
C ARG A 199 11.53 1.27 -7.45
N PHE A 200 12.34 1.79 -8.37
CA PHE A 200 11.83 2.44 -9.58
C PHE A 200 10.95 1.50 -10.40
N LEU A 201 11.42 0.28 -10.67
CA LEU A 201 10.64 -0.74 -11.39
C LEU A 201 9.35 -1.10 -10.62
N GLU A 202 9.43 -1.31 -9.31
CA GLU A 202 8.27 -1.58 -8.47
C GLU A 202 7.22 -0.47 -8.57
N ASN A 203 7.61 0.79 -8.44
CA ASN A 203 6.70 1.93 -8.56
C ASN A 203 6.06 2.00 -9.94
N LYS A 204 6.81 1.69 -11.00
CA LYS A 204 6.26 1.67 -12.37
C LYS A 204 5.25 0.54 -12.57
N ILE A 205 5.47 -0.63 -11.97
CA ILE A 205 4.50 -1.73 -12.00
C ILE A 205 3.23 -1.33 -11.25
N ARG A 206 3.36 -0.75 -10.05
CA ARG A 206 2.21 -0.31 -9.23
C ARG A 206 1.34 0.70 -9.97
N ALA A 207 1.95 1.73 -10.55
CA ALA A 207 1.25 2.77 -11.31
C ALA A 207 0.48 2.23 -12.53
N LYS A 208 0.87 1.07 -13.07
CA LYS A 208 0.17 0.41 -14.19
C LYS A 208 -0.92 -0.57 -13.75
N SER A 209 -0.88 -0.99 -12.49
CA SER A 209 -1.83 -1.94 -11.89
C SER A 209 -2.98 -1.25 -11.15
N SER A 210 -2.92 0.07 -11.02
CA SER A 210 -3.96 0.96 -10.48
C SER A 210 -4.87 1.43 -11.61
#